data_1eb3c94839f9e5bfd3cfdd18ba6f5304
#
_entry.id   1eb3c94839f9e5bfd3cfdd18ba6f5304
#
_cell.length_a   1.000
_cell.length_b   1.000
_cell.length_c   1.000
_cell.angle_alpha   90.00
_cell.angle_beta   90.00
_cell.angle_gamma   90.00
#
_symmetry.space_group_name_H-M   'P 1'
#
loop_
_entity.id
_entity.type
_entity.pdbx_description
1 polymer ?
#
loop_
_entity_poly.entity_id
_entity_poly.type
_entity_poly.pdbx_seq_one_letter_code
_entity_poly.pdbx_strand_id
1 'polypeptide(L)'
;MFKWIKLGKLFDPCDYSDDIWMHEFAQSTSVLVMESCIRVYFCTRPKPDSKGMYLSYLAYIELDRSNLLKITKICTEPLLDLGKLGTFDEFGTNPVSVIQNGSEVRVYYAGWTRCESVPINGAIGMAVSHDGGE
;
A
#
# COMPACT_ATOMS: atom_id res chain seq x y z
N MET A 1 15.09 -27.24 11.58
CA MET A 1 14.66 -26.72 10.26
C MET A 1 13.35 -25.97 10.47
N PHE A 2 13.31 -24.68 10.13
CA PHE A 2 12.07 -23.88 10.21
C PHE A 2 11.13 -24.30 9.08
N LYS A 3 9.85 -24.54 9.39
CA LYS A 3 8.82 -24.87 8.41
C LYS A 3 7.77 -23.76 8.43
N TRP A 4 7.44 -23.24 7.26
CA TRP A 4 6.35 -22.29 7.07
C TRP A 4 5.04 -23.01 6.80
N ILE A 5 3.97 -22.57 7.46
CA ILE A 5 2.61 -23.03 7.21
C ILE A 5 1.84 -21.87 6.58
N LYS A 6 1.31 -22.05 5.38
CA LYS A 6 0.44 -21.08 4.72
C LYS A 6 -0.95 -21.15 5.35
N LEU A 7 -1.45 -20.02 5.87
CA LEU A 7 -2.76 -19.93 6.51
C LEU A 7 -3.89 -19.56 5.52
N GLY A 8 -3.57 -19.21 4.30
CA GLY A 8 -4.52 -18.85 3.25
C GLY A 8 -4.42 -17.40 2.78
N LYS A 9 -5.37 -17.00 1.92
CA LYS A 9 -5.53 -15.62 1.45
C LYS A 9 -6.15 -14.78 2.57
N LEU A 10 -5.51 -13.65 2.91
CA LEU A 10 -5.97 -12.74 3.95
C LEU A 10 -6.90 -11.67 3.38
N PHE A 11 -6.50 -11.06 2.27
CA PHE A 11 -7.18 -9.92 1.66
C PHE A 11 -7.00 -9.94 0.14
N ASP A 12 -8.07 -9.58 -0.56
CA ASP A 12 -8.05 -9.34 -1.98
C ASP A 12 -8.95 -8.12 -2.27
N PRO A 13 -8.43 -7.04 -2.84
CA PRO A 13 -9.24 -5.86 -3.15
C PRO A 13 -10.47 -6.18 -3.99
N CYS A 14 -10.40 -7.16 -4.90
CA CYS A 14 -11.52 -7.58 -5.73
C CYS A 14 -12.73 -8.09 -4.93
N ASP A 15 -12.51 -8.60 -3.72
CA ASP A 15 -13.59 -9.12 -2.86
C ASP A 15 -14.36 -7.98 -2.14
N TYR A 16 -13.81 -6.75 -2.14
CA TYR A 16 -14.32 -5.61 -1.35
C TYR A 16 -14.66 -4.38 -2.21
N SER A 17 -14.42 -4.43 -3.51
CA SER A 17 -14.33 -3.22 -4.33
C SER A 17 -15.62 -2.84 -5.04
N ASP A 18 -16.41 -2.00 -4.36
CA ASP A 18 -17.15 -0.95 -5.07
C ASP A 18 -16.27 0.33 -5.26
N ASP A 19 -15.07 0.35 -4.69
CA ASP A 19 -14.16 1.49 -4.70
C ASP A 19 -13.39 1.61 -6.02
N ILE A 20 -13.49 2.80 -6.63
CA ILE A 20 -12.88 3.09 -7.94
C ILE A 20 -11.35 3.03 -7.87
N TRP A 21 -10.73 3.41 -6.74
CA TRP A 21 -9.28 3.54 -6.58
C TRP A 21 -8.59 2.27 -6.08
N MET A 22 -9.29 1.42 -5.32
CA MET A 22 -8.79 0.16 -4.76
C MET A 22 -9.57 -1.01 -5.37
N HIS A 23 -9.11 -1.52 -6.51
CA HIS A 23 -9.85 -2.54 -7.25
C HIS A 23 -9.07 -3.82 -7.46
N GLU A 24 -7.79 -3.72 -7.75
CA GLU A 24 -6.94 -4.87 -8.07
C GLU A 24 -5.62 -4.80 -7.30
N PHE A 25 -5.03 -5.95 -7.08
CA PHE A 25 -3.73 -6.15 -6.45
C PHE A 25 -3.66 -5.74 -4.97
N ALA A 26 -3.02 -6.59 -4.19
CA ALA A 26 -2.52 -6.29 -2.85
C ALA A 26 -1.07 -6.79 -2.81
N GLN A 27 -0.11 -5.91 -3.11
CA GLN A 27 1.29 -6.29 -3.28
C GLN A 27 2.24 -5.34 -2.56
N SER A 28 3.52 -5.72 -2.45
CA SER A 28 4.56 -4.93 -1.77
C SER A 28 4.20 -4.65 -0.32
N THR A 29 3.85 -5.68 0.44
CA THR A 29 3.34 -5.52 1.81
C THR A 29 4.42 -5.14 2.80
N SER A 30 4.10 -4.22 3.71
CA SER A 30 4.86 -3.88 4.91
C SER A 30 3.94 -3.90 6.13
N VAL A 31 4.42 -4.40 7.26
CA VAL A 31 3.59 -4.62 8.45
C VAL A 31 4.09 -3.76 9.61
N LEU A 32 3.16 -3.06 10.25
CA LEU A 32 3.39 -2.34 11.50
C LEU A 32 2.55 -2.95 12.62
N VAL A 33 3.22 -3.44 13.66
CA VAL A 33 2.55 -3.97 14.85
C VAL A 33 2.30 -2.80 15.80
N MET A 34 1.03 -2.45 15.97
CA MET A 34 0.58 -1.39 16.86
C MET A 34 0.02 -1.97 18.15
N GLU A 35 -0.26 -1.13 19.14
CA GLU A 35 -0.80 -1.58 20.43
C GLU A 35 -2.19 -2.24 20.28
N SER A 36 -3.07 -1.66 19.48
CA SER A 36 -4.47 -2.10 19.31
C SER A 36 -4.68 -3.04 18.12
N CYS A 37 -3.86 -2.99 17.09
CA CYS A 37 -4.04 -3.74 15.85
C CYS A 37 -2.71 -4.11 15.19
N ILE A 38 -2.79 -4.90 14.13
CA ILE A 38 -1.69 -5.08 13.18
C ILE A 38 -2.12 -4.42 11.88
N ARG A 39 -1.39 -3.39 11.45
CA ARG A 39 -1.67 -2.70 10.20
C ARG A 39 -0.77 -3.25 9.10
N VAL A 40 -1.39 -3.67 8.00
CA VAL A 40 -0.71 -4.20 6.81
C VAL A 40 -0.87 -3.17 5.70
N TYR A 41 0.22 -2.51 5.36
CA TYR A 41 0.29 -1.58 4.24
C TYR A 41 0.58 -2.36 2.96
N PHE A 42 -0.02 -1.94 1.86
CA PHE A 42 0.15 -2.57 0.56
C PHE A 42 -0.07 -1.57 -0.57
N CYS A 43 0.32 -1.94 -1.76
CA CYS A 43 -0.02 -1.22 -2.99
C CYS A 43 -1.27 -1.85 -3.61
N THR A 44 -2.20 -1.01 -4.02
CA THR A 44 -3.40 -1.38 -4.79
C THR A 44 -3.49 -0.57 -6.08
N ARG A 45 -4.37 -1.00 -6.99
CA ARG A 45 -4.57 -0.36 -8.28
C ARG A 45 -6.06 -0.20 -8.59
N PRO A 46 -6.46 0.94 -9.17
CA PRO A 46 -7.74 1.08 -9.84
C PRO A 46 -7.80 0.19 -11.08
N LYS A 47 -8.97 0.07 -11.70
CA LYS A 47 -9.05 -0.47 -13.06
C LYS A 47 -8.14 0.32 -13.99
N PRO A 48 -7.49 -0.34 -14.95
CA PRO A 48 -6.66 0.35 -15.93
C PRO A 48 -7.50 1.34 -16.75
N ASP A 49 -6.86 2.38 -17.25
CA ASP A 49 -7.48 3.32 -18.17
C ASP A 49 -7.81 2.66 -19.54
N SER A 50 -8.40 3.43 -20.45
CA SER A 50 -8.77 2.95 -21.79
C SER A 50 -7.59 2.47 -22.65
N LYS A 51 -6.35 2.75 -22.23
CA LYS A 51 -5.11 2.30 -22.88
C LYS A 51 -4.48 1.11 -22.15
N GLY A 52 -5.14 0.56 -21.13
CA GLY A 52 -4.62 -0.53 -20.31
C GLY A 52 -3.55 -0.09 -19.31
N MET A 53 -3.44 1.19 -18.99
CA MET A 53 -2.41 1.72 -18.11
C MET A 53 -2.92 1.84 -16.68
N TYR A 54 -2.10 1.41 -15.73
CA TYR A 54 -2.40 1.44 -14.31
C TYR A 54 -1.81 2.65 -13.61
N LEU A 55 -2.44 3.01 -12.51
CA LEU A 55 -1.88 3.79 -11.41
C LEU A 55 -1.65 2.85 -10.23
N SER A 56 -0.89 3.25 -9.22
CA SER A 56 -0.81 2.50 -7.98
C SER A 56 -0.81 3.41 -6.76
N TYR A 57 -1.56 2.99 -5.75
CA TYR A 57 -1.80 3.76 -4.54
C TYR A 57 -1.39 2.97 -3.31
N LEU A 58 -0.86 3.67 -2.33
CA LEU A 58 -0.59 3.13 -1.01
C LEU A 58 -1.91 3.02 -0.22
N ALA A 59 -2.15 1.85 0.35
CA ALA A 59 -3.33 1.50 1.12
C ALA A 59 -2.96 0.72 2.38
N TYR A 60 -3.91 0.50 3.29
CA TYR A 60 -3.74 -0.41 4.41
C TYR A 60 -5.03 -1.15 4.77
N ILE A 61 -4.85 -2.27 5.46
CA ILE A 61 -5.87 -2.93 6.27
C ILE A 61 -5.39 -3.07 7.71
N GLU A 62 -6.31 -3.18 8.65
CA GLU A 62 -6.02 -3.54 10.04
C GLU A 62 -6.56 -4.91 10.38
N LEU A 63 -5.77 -5.65 11.14
CA LEU A 63 -6.10 -6.97 11.63
C LEU A 63 -6.27 -6.95 13.14
N ASP A 64 -7.17 -7.77 13.64
CA ASP A 64 -7.30 -8.05 15.06
C ASP A 64 -6.05 -8.77 15.58
N ARG A 65 -5.41 -8.27 16.64
CA ARG A 65 -4.21 -8.89 17.21
C ARG A 65 -4.44 -10.29 17.76
N SER A 66 -5.66 -10.60 18.21
CA SER A 66 -6.03 -11.91 18.74
C SER A 66 -6.44 -12.89 17.65
N ASN A 67 -6.82 -12.39 16.47
CA ASN A 67 -7.21 -13.19 15.31
C ASN A 67 -6.70 -12.55 14.02
N LEU A 68 -5.51 -12.96 13.60
CA LEU A 68 -4.79 -12.39 12.45
C LEU A 68 -5.49 -12.60 11.09
N LEU A 69 -6.54 -13.41 11.02
CA LEU A 69 -7.36 -13.59 9.83
C LEU A 69 -8.61 -12.68 9.83
N LYS A 70 -8.83 -11.91 10.90
CA LYS A 70 -9.95 -11.01 11.02
C LYS A 70 -9.53 -9.59 10.67
N ILE A 71 -10.03 -9.07 9.56
CA ILE A 71 -9.90 -7.66 9.16
C ILE A 71 -10.87 -6.83 10.00
N THR A 72 -10.37 -5.78 10.63
CA THR A 72 -11.13 -4.85 11.47
C THR A 72 -11.35 -3.49 10.82
N LYS A 73 -10.46 -3.10 9.90
CA LYS A 73 -10.55 -1.85 9.15
C LYS A 73 -9.92 -2.00 7.76
N ILE A 74 -10.47 -1.32 6.80
CA ILE A 74 -9.91 -1.11 5.45
C ILE A 74 -9.89 0.40 5.23
N CYS A 75 -8.79 0.96 4.76
CA CYS A 75 -8.73 2.39 4.45
C CYS A 75 -9.69 2.74 3.31
N THR A 76 -10.29 3.93 3.39
CA THR A 76 -11.31 4.39 2.45
C THR A 76 -10.77 5.31 1.35
N GLU A 77 -9.53 5.73 1.49
CA GLU A 77 -8.84 6.61 0.53
C GLU A 77 -7.35 6.29 0.47
N PRO A 78 -6.65 6.67 -0.61
CA PRO A 78 -5.20 6.52 -0.70
C PRO A 78 -4.48 7.25 0.44
N LEU A 79 -3.45 6.63 1.01
CA LEU A 79 -2.65 7.24 2.08
C LEU A 79 -1.72 8.35 1.59
N LEU A 80 -1.34 8.30 0.33
CA LEU A 80 -0.52 9.31 -0.33
C LEU A 80 -1.16 9.68 -1.66
N ASP A 81 -1.25 10.98 -1.92
CA ASP A 81 -1.53 11.49 -3.25
C ASP A 81 -0.42 11.10 -4.22
N LEU A 82 -0.77 10.94 -5.47
CA LEU A 82 0.23 10.81 -6.53
C LEU A 82 0.99 12.12 -6.71
N GLY A 83 2.25 12.01 -7.07
CA GLY A 83 3.07 13.16 -7.37
C GLY A 83 2.56 13.96 -8.57
N LYS A 84 2.99 15.22 -8.67
CA LYS A 84 2.65 16.08 -9.80
C LYS A 84 3.31 15.58 -11.07
N LEU A 85 2.79 16.04 -12.21
CA LEU A 85 3.37 15.73 -13.52
C LEU A 85 4.89 15.98 -13.54
N GLY A 86 5.65 14.96 -13.90
CA GLY A 86 7.11 14.99 -13.98
C GLY A 86 7.84 14.63 -12.68
N THR A 87 7.13 14.30 -11.59
CA THR A 87 7.76 13.78 -10.37
C THR A 87 7.97 12.28 -10.46
N PHE A 88 8.84 11.74 -9.60
CA PHE A 88 9.23 10.32 -9.62
C PHE A 88 8.10 9.36 -9.22
N ASP A 89 7.04 9.87 -8.61
CA ASP A 89 5.88 9.15 -8.08
C ASP A 89 4.55 9.53 -8.74
N GLU A 90 4.63 10.12 -9.93
CA GLU A 90 3.50 10.61 -10.73
C GLU A 90 2.46 9.52 -11.03
N PHE A 91 2.86 8.28 -11.22
CA PHE A 91 1.98 7.17 -11.58
C PHE A 91 1.81 6.13 -10.48
N GLY A 92 2.56 6.24 -9.39
CA GLY A 92 2.33 5.30 -8.30
C GLY A 92 3.27 5.36 -7.13
N THR A 93 2.74 4.87 -6.01
CA THR A 93 3.42 4.73 -4.73
C THR A 93 3.24 3.30 -4.21
N ASN A 94 4.35 2.62 -3.92
CA ASN A 94 4.34 1.26 -3.38
C ASN A 94 5.08 1.25 -2.05
N PRO A 95 4.53 0.72 -0.96
CA PRO A 95 5.24 0.66 0.30
C PRO A 95 6.45 -0.27 0.19
N VAL A 96 7.57 0.14 0.76
CA VAL A 96 8.78 -0.68 0.88
C VAL A 96 9.00 -1.06 2.34
N SER A 97 8.89 -0.08 3.24
CA SER A 97 9.05 -0.28 4.67
C SER A 97 8.23 0.76 5.42
N VAL A 98 7.55 0.33 6.47
CA VAL A 98 6.85 1.22 7.41
C VAL A 98 7.43 0.99 8.79
N ILE A 99 7.78 2.07 9.46
CA ILE A 99 8.37 2.03 10.81
C ILE A 99 7.70 3.06 11.71
N GLN A 100 7.59 2.74 12.98
CA GLN A 100 7.25 3.72 14.01
C GLN A 100 8.52 4.28 14.64
N ASN A 101 8.59 5.59 14.75
CA ASN A 101 9.69 6.32 15.37
C ASN A 101 9.13 7.33 16.38
N GLY A 102 8.99 6.90 17.64
CA GLY A 102 8.29 7.67 18.65
C GLY A 102 6.80 7.85 18.30
N SER A 103 6.36 9.09 18.18
CA SER A 103 4.99 9.45 17.79
C SER A 103 4.77 9.50 16.27
N GLU A 104 5.81 9.35 15.47
CA GLU A 104 5.74 9.40 14.02
C GLU A 104 5.66 7.99 13.42
N VAL A 105 4.87 7.83 12.37
CA VAL A 105 4.94 6.71 11.46
C VAL A 105 5.60 7.17 10.17
N ARG A 106 6.66 6.49 9.75
CA ARG A 106 7.38 6.78 8.52
C ARG A 106 7.18 5.66 7.52
N VAL A 107 6.81 6.00 6.30
CA VAL A 107 6.77 5.08 5.17
C VAL A 107 7.88 5.43 4.19
N TYR A 108 8.73 4.44 3.90
CA TYR A 108 9.62 4.48 2.75
C TYR A 108 8.90 3.78 1.60
N TYR A 109 8.75 4.46 0.49
CA TYR A 109 7.99 3.96 -0.64
C TYR A 109 8.79 4.04 -1.95
N ALA A 110 8.51 3.13 -2.85
CA ALA A 110 8.97 3.23 -4.23
C ALA A 110 7.93 4.01 -5.03
N GLY A 111 8.27 5.22 -5.41
CA GLY A 111 7.53 5.98 -6.41
C GLY A 111 7.95 5.55 -7.80
N TRP A 112 7.04 5.61 -8.78
CA TRP A 112 7.37 5.29 -10.14
C TRP A 112 6.72 6.22 -11.17
N THR A 113 7.43 6.42 -12.26
CA THR A 113 6.98 7.18 -13.43
C THR A 113 7.26 6.41 -14.71
N ARG A 114 6.63 6.82 -15.81
CA ARG A 114 6.78 6.22 -17.13
C ARG A 114 7.87 6.94 -17.92
N CYS A 115 8.59 6.18 -18.72
CA CYS A 115 9.65 6.72 -19.57
C CYS A 115 9.52 6.20 -20.99
N GLU A 116 10.09 6.94 -21.94
CA GLU A 116 10.12 6.56 -23.35
C GLU A 116 11.05 5.35 -23.61
N SER A 117 12.24 5.36 -22.99
CA SER A 117 13.28 4.36 -23.23
C SER A 117 13.15 3.10 -22.40
N VAL A 118 12.47 3.19 -21.24
CA VAL A 118 12.17 2.07 -20.36
C VAL A 118 10.72 2.22 -19.86
N PRO A 119 9.98 1.11 -19.67
CA PRO A 119 8.56 1.19 -19.30
C PRO A 119 8.31 1.96 -18.00
N ILE A 120 9.21 1.82 -17.03
CA ILE A 120 9.08 2.38 -15.69
C ILE A 120 10.44 2.85 -15.20
N ASN A 121 10.48 4.03 -14.61
CA ASN A 121 11.59 4.52 -13.80
C ASN A 121 11.07 4.69 -12.35
N GLY A 122 11.88 4.34 -11.37
CA GLY A 122 11.50 4.38 -9.97
C GLY A 122 12.57 5.03 -9.09
N ALA A 123 12.12 5.64 -8.02
CA ALA A 123 12.98 6.18 -6.97
C ALA A 123 12.35 5.95 -5.59
N ILE A 124 13.15 6.12 -4.54
CA ILE A 124 12.68 5.97 -3.16
C ILE A 124 12.27 7.33 -2.62
N GLY A 125 11.03 7.40 -2.13
CA GLY A 125 10.49 8.51 -1.36
C GLY A 125 10.30 8.15 0.11
N MET A 126 10.09 9.16 0.93
CA MET A 126 9.72 9.01 2.33
C MET A 126 8.58 9.96 2.65
N ALA A 127 7.56 9.46 3.35
CA ALA A 127 6.50 10.27 3.93
C ALA A 127 6.43 10.03 5.45
N VAL A 128 5.94 11.02 6.16
CA VAL A 128 5.79 10.99 7.63
C VAL A 128 4.35 11.32 7.99
N SER A 129 3.77 10.51 8.85
CA SER A 129 2.48 10.75 9.48
C SER A 129 2.68 11.06 10.96
N HIS A 130 1.88 12.00 11.48
CA HIS A 130 1.79 12.35 12.90
C HIS A 130 0.45 11.95 13.53
N ASP A 131 -0.40 11.27 12.78
CA ASP A 131 -1.75 10.82 13.15
C ASP A 131 -1.86 9.29 13.28
N GLY A 132 -0.73 8.61 13.40
CA GLY A 132 -0.67 7.15 13.53
C GLY A 132 -0.57 6.39 12.21
N GLY A 133 -0.29 7.08 11.10
CA GLY A 133 -0.09 6.45 9.79
C GLY A 133 -1.37 6.20 9.01
N GLU A 134 -2.38 7.02 9.27
CA GLU A 134 -3.67 7.04 8.53
C GLU A 134 -3.65 8.05 7.41
#